data_69843c9fd97f1c32d6b42dd57479df3f
#
_entry.id   69843c9fd97f1c32d6b42dd57479df3f
#
_cell.length_a   1.000
_cell.length_b   1.000
_cell.length_c   1.000
_cell.angle_alpha   90.00
_cell.angle_beta   90.00
_cell.angle_gamma   90.00
#
_symmetry.space_group_name_H-M   'P 1'
#
loop_
_entity.id
_entity.type
_entity.pdbx_description
1 polymer ?
#
loop_
_entity_poly.entity_id
_entity_poly.type
_entity_poly.pdbx_seq_one_letter_code
_entity_poly.pdbx_strand_id
1 'polypeptide(L)'
;MEPILPFITAGDPDLAGLPELLGDFAAQGVGTLELGLAHSDPVADGPVLQAAAQRAMAAGASPRRVLERLAGLTACPDLVLFTYFNPLMQLGGDLLPLLRPTPVKALLVVDLPPGEEPGWEAGLRAAGYPIVPLVSPTTPPGRARALLEARPDPGPGHPFAQRFAYVVARLGVTGDGRVPELGPVRERLEELRSVTDRPLAVGFGLDDPGVLEEVRGMGATPVVGSALVQALHRGVRPAAFLFGRMGGRAIEVP
;
A
#
# COMPACT_ATOMS: atom_id res chain seq x y z
N MET A 1 0.15 15.42 -4.06
CA MET A 1 -0.19 14.04 -4.51
C MET A 1 1.11 13.29 -4.69
N GLU A 2 1.22 12.09 -4.14
CA GLU A 2 2.41 11.26 -4.33
C GLU A 2 2.57 10.92 -5.82
N PRO A 3 3.76 11.02 -6.41
CA PRO A 3 3.97 10.71 -7.83
C PRO A 3 3.84 9.23 -8.15
N ILE A 4 4.11 8.38 -7.16
CA ILE A 4 3.99 6.91 -7.18
C ILE A 4 3.83 6.42 -5.75
N LEU A 5 3.10 5.34 -5.54
CA LEU A 5 3.01 4.62 -4.26
C LEU A 5 3.68 3.25 -4.44
N PRO A 6 4.94 3.08 -4.00
CA PRO A 6 5.63 1.80 -4.09
C PRO A 6 5.05 0.80 -3.09
N PHE A 7 4.99 -0.47 -3.49
CA PHE A 7 4.70 -1.60 -2.59
C PHE A 7 5.91 -2.54 -2.55
N ILE A 8 6.30 -2.97 -1.35
CA ILE A 8 7.30 -4.02 -1.15
C ILE A 8 6.80 -5.05 -0.13
N THR A 9 7.35 -6.27 -0.18
CA THR A 9 7.09 -7.31 0.81
C THR A 9 8.13 -7.25 1.92
N ALA A 10 7.71 -7.06 3.17
CA ALA A 10 8.60 -7.01 4.32
C ALA A 10 9.32 -8.35 4.52
N GLY A 11 10.66 -8.32 4.51
CA GLY A 11 11.50 -9.51 4.64
C GLY A 11 11.91 -10.16 3.31
N ASP A 12 11.50 -9.60 2.17
CA ASP A 12 12.00 -9.97 0.84
C ASP A 12 12.71 -8.76 0.22
N PRO A 13 13.98 -8.86 -0.17
CA PRO A 13 14.84 -10.05 -0.14
C PRO A 13 15.38 -10.40 1.25
N ASP A 14 15.40 -9.47 2.21
CA ASP A 14 15.98 -9.69 3.54
C ASP A 14 15.31 -8.79 4.61
N LEU A 15 14.97 -9.37 5.76
CA LEU A 15 14.39 -8.61 6.88
C LEU A 15 15.45 -7.74 7.61
N ALA A 16 16.70 -8.19 7.67
CA ALA A 16 17.76 -7.43 8.31
C ALA A 16 18.10 -6.14 7.55
N GLY A 17 18.07 -6.18 6.22
CA GLY A 17 18.28 -5.06 5.31
C GLY A 17 17.07 -4.14 5.14
N LEU A 18 15.89 -4.47 5.69
CA LEU A 18 14.68 -3.66 5.52
C LEU A 18 14.86 -2.18 5.89
N PRO A 19 15.53 -1.79 7.00
CA PRO A 19 15.75 -0.38 7.32
C PRO A 19 16.57 0.38 6.27
N GLU A 20 17.62 -0.24 5.73
CA GLU A 20 18.45 0.34 4.68
C GLU A 20 17.62 0.53 3.39
N LEU A 21 16.85 -0.49 3.01
CA LEU A 21 15.96 -0.43 1.85
C LEU A 21 14.93 0.71 1.97
N LEU A 22 14.32 0.89 3.13
CA LEU A 22 13.38 1.98 3.39
C LEU A 22 14.09 3.35 3.35
N GLY A 23 15.31 3.45 3.88
CA GLY A 23 16.16 4.63 3.76
C GLY A 23 16.49 4.99 2.31
N ASP A 24 16.76 3.99 1.48
CA ASP A 24 16.98 4.18 0.04
C ASP A 24 15.74 4.78 -0.67
N PHE A 25 14.53 4.33 -0.32
CA PHE A 25 13.28 4.93 -0.83
C PHE A 25 13.11 6.38 -0.36
N ALA A 26 13.34 6.66 0.92
CA ALA A 26 13.26 8.03 1.45
C ALA A 26 14.27 8.96 0.75
N ALA A 27 15.49 8.50 0.51
CA ALA A 27 16.53 9.26 -0.20
C ALA A 27 16.16 9.58 -1.67
N GLN A 28 15.22 8.81 -2.26
CA GLN A 28 14.67 9.08 -3.58
C GLN A 28 13.42 9.99 -3.54
N GLY A 29 13.04 10.53 -2.38
CA GLY A 29 11.88 11.40 -2.23
C GLY A 29 10.53 10.66 -2.18
N VAL A 30 10.52 9.34 -1.92
CA VAL A 30 9.29 8.61 -1.66
C VAL A 30 8.73 9.05 -0.31
N GLY A 31 7.58 9.71 -0.32
CA GLY A 31 6.91 10.18 0.91
C GLY A 31 6.11 9.07 1.60
N THR A 32 5.49 8.18 0.82
CA THR A 32 4.66 7.08 1.34
C THR A 32 4.99 5.78 0.63
N LEU A 33 5.00 4.66 1.38
CA LEU A 33 5.26 3.31 0.87
C LEU A 33 4.30 2.30 1.49
N GLU A 34 3.75 1.40 0.67
CA GLU A 34 3.00 0.23 1.15
C GLU A 34 3.96 -0.90 1.51
N LEU A 35 3.88 -1.37 2.76
CA LEU A 35 4.69 -2.46 3.27
C LEU A 35 3.82 -3.70 3.50
N GLY A 36 3.94 -4.68 2.62
CA GLY A 36 3.20 -5.94 2.70
C GLY A 36 3.74 -6.83 3.82
N LEU A 37 2.87 -7.22 4.77
CA LEU A 37 3.20 -8.25 5.75
C LEU A 37 3.02 -9.63 5.11
N ALA A 38 4.07 -10.44 5.12
CA ALA A 38 4.03 -11.79 4.58
C ALA A 38 2.98 -12.65 5.31
N HIS A 39 2.15 -13.34 4.54
CA HIS A 39 1.07 -14.20 5.01
C HIS A 39 1.05 -15.52 4.23
N SER A 40 0.62 -16.61 4.90
CA SER A 40 0.59 -17.95 4.31
C SER A 40 -0.54 -18.17 3.30
N ASP A 41 -1.61 -17.39 3.40
CA ASP A 41 -2.80 -17.49 2.54
C ASP A 41 -3.18 -16.11 1.94
N PRO A 42 -2.35 -15.54 1.05
CA PRO A 42 -2.53 -14.20 0.51
C PRO A 42 -3.46 -14.23 -0.72
N VAL A 43 -4.76 -14.39 -0.50
CA VAL A 43 -5.78 -14.65 -1.53
C VAL A 43 -5.92 -13.55 -2.61
N ALA A 44 -5.55 -12.31 -2.29
CA ALA A 44 -5.58 -11.19 -3.23
C ALA A 44 -4.26 -11.02 -4.01
N ASP A 45 -3.19 -11.72 -3.59
CA ASP A 45 -1.87 -11.56 -4.16
C ASP A 45 -1.64 -12.48 -5.36
N GLY A 46 -0.95 -11.97 -6.37
CA GLY A 46 -0.54 -12.77 -7.50
C GLY A 46 0.78 -13.53 -7.27
N PRO A 47 1.21 -14.34 -8.26
CA PRO A 47 2.33 -15.26 -8.10
C PRO A 47 3.63 -14.61 -7.63
N VAL A 48 3.91 -13.38 -8.07
CA VAL A 48 5.13 -12.64 -7.69
C VAL A 48 5.11 -12.30 -6.19
N LEU A 49 4.00 -11.77 -5.68
CA LEU A 49 3.87 -11.37 -4.29
C LEU A 49 3.75 -12.59 -3.38
N GLN A 50 3.05 -13.65 -3.81
CA GLN A 50 3.00 -14.93 -3.09
C GLN A 50 4.40 -15.54 -2.92
N ALA A 51 5.21 -15.54 -3.99
CA ALA A 51 6.58 -16.02 -3.93
C ALA A 51 7.45 -15.17 -2.99
N ALA A 52 7.28 -13.84 -3.01
CA ALA A 52 7.98 -12.94 -2.09
C ALA A 52 7.59 -13.20 -0.63
N ALA A 53 6.28 -13.37 -0.35
CA ALA A 53 5.79 -13.71 0.98
C ALA A 53 6.36 -15.06 1.47
N GLN A 54 6.40 -16.08 0.60
CA GLN A 54 7.00 -17.37 0.93
C GLN A 54 8.49 -17.26 1.27
N ARG A 55 9.29 -16.49 0.49
CA ARG A 55 10.71 -16.24 0.79
C ARG A 55 10.90 -15.52 2.11
N ALA A 56 10.12 -14.46 2.35
CA ALA A 56 10.16 -13.71 3.59
C ALA A 56 9.85 -14.57 4.82
N MET A 57 8.79 -15.40 4.76
CA MET A 57 8.43 -16.31 5.85
C MET A 57 9.49 -17.40 6.06
N ALA A 58 10.03 -17.98 4.98
CA ALA A 58 11.12 -18.97 5.07
C ALA A 58 12.39 -18.39 5.70
N ALA A 59 12.65 -17.09 5.50
CA ALA A 59 13.72 -16.34 6.18
C ALA A 59 13.32 -15.89 7.61
N GLY A 60 12.15 -16.28 8.09
CA GLY A 60 11.68 -16.02 9.45
C GLY A 60 11.00 -14.67 9.66
N ALA A 61 10.57 -13.98 8.59
CA ALA A 61 9.73 -12.81 8.73
C ALA A 61 8.36 -13.20 9.30
N SER A 62 7.89 -12.43 10.27
CA SER A 62 6.53 -12.52 10.82
C SER A 62 6.03 -11.11 11.13
N PRO A 63 4.72 -10.88 11.26
CA PRO A 63 4.19 -9.55 11.58
C PRO A 63 4.89 -8.91 12.79
N ARG A 64 5.09 -9.66 13.87
CA ARG A 64 5.81 -9.19 15.07
C ARG A 64 7.24 -8.77 14.75
N ARG A 65 8.03 -9.64 14.11
CA ARG A 65 9.44 -9.36 13.81
C ARG A 65 9.60 -8.18 12.84
N VAL A 66 8.66 -8.01 11.90
CA VAL A 66 8.64 -6.85 11.01
C VAL A 66 8.42 -5.58 11.82
N LEU A 67 7.39 -5.51 12.69
CA LEU A 67 7.11 -4.34 13.51
C LEU A 67 8.27 -4.03 14.48
N GLU A 68 8.87 -5.04 15.11
CA GLU A 68 10.06 -4.88 15.92
C GLU A 68 11.24 -4.31 15.12
N ARG A 69 11.39 -4.72 13.85
CA ARG A 69 12.47 -4.24 12.98
C ARG A 69 12.25 -2.78 12.53
N LEU A 70 11.00 -2.33 12.45
CA LEU A 70 10.62 -0.95 12.11
C LEU A 70 10.74 0.01 13.30
N ALA A 71 10.81 -0.51 14.53
CA ALA A 71 10.81 0.32 15.73
C ALA A 71 11.99 1.30 15.76
N GLY A 72 11.69 2.59 15.98
CA GLY A 72 12.69 3.65 16.08
C GLY A 72 13.24 4.14 14.74
N LEU A 73 12.75 3.66 13.59
CA LEU A 73 13.17 4.18 12.28
C LEU A 73 12.63 5.59 12.07
N THR A 74 13.51 6.51 11.68
CA THR A 74 13.19 7.92 11.38
C THR A 74 13.49 8.29 9.93
N ALA A 75 14.51 7.69 9.32
CA ALA A 75 14.90 7.94 7.94
C ALA A 75 14.21 6.94 7.00
N CYS A 76 12.88 7.03 6.87
CA CYS A 76 12.08 6.19 5.99
C CYS A 76 10.79 6.91 5.56
N PRO A 77 10.10 6.46 4.49
CA PRO A 77 8.79 6.97 4.12
C PRO A 77 7.75 6.73 5.24
N ASP A 78 6.64 7.46 5.20
CA ASP A 78 5.45 7.06 5.94
C ASP A 78 4.96 5.69 5.44
N LEU A 79 4.73 4.74 6.34
CA LEU A 79 4.35 3.39 5.96
C LEU A 79 2.85 3.16 6.07
N VAL A 80 2.30 2.48 5.05
CA VAL A 80 0.97 1.85 5.10
C VAL A 80 1.19 0.34 5.20
N LEU A 81 0.75 -0.29 6.28
CA LEU A 81 0.79 -1.75 6.37
C LEU A 81 -0.27 -2.36 5.47
N PHE A 82 0.16 -2.99 4.39
CA PHE A 82 -0.70 -3.80 3.54
C PHE A 82 -0.72 -5.23 4.09
N THR A 83 -1.90 -5.71 4.50
CA THR A 83 -2.01 -6.97 5.23
C THR A 83 -3.40 -7.59 5.11
N TYR A 84 -3.55 -8.75 5.73
CA TYR A 84 -4.82 -9.44 5.96
C TYR A 84 -5.21 -9.34 7.44
N PHE A 85 -6.46 -9.61 7.76
CA PHE A 85 -6.97 -9.43 9.11
C PHE A 85 -6.37 -10.46 10.10
N ASN A 86 -6.26 -11.72 9.68
CA ASN A 86 -5.74 -12.78 10.54
C ASN A 86 -4.32 -12.52 11.11
N PRO A 87 -3.32 -12.07 10.33
CA PRO A 87 -2.01 -11.68 10.87
C PRO A 87 -2.07 -10.63 11.98
N LEU A 88 -3.00 -9.67 11.87
CA LEU A 88 -3.19 -8.65 12.90
C LEU A 88 -3.86 -9.19 14.16
N MET A 89 -4.86 -10.07 13.98
CA MET A 89 -5.53 -10.73 15.10
C MET A 89 -4.59 -11.61 15.92
N GLN A 90 -3.62 -12.24 15.28
CA GLN A 90 -2.59 -13.04 15.98
C GLN A 90 -1.69 -12.20 16.88
N LEU A 91 -1.54 -10.90 16.62
CA LEU A 91 -0.82 -9.99 17.51
C LEU A 91 -1.65 -9.60 18.73
N GLY A 92 -2.97 -9.67 18.65
CA GLY A 92 -3.87 -9.39 19.77
C GLY A 92 -3.61 -8.03 20.40
N GLY A 93 -3.49 -8.00 21.73
CA GLY A 93 -3.20 -6.79 22.51
C GLY A 93 -1.82 -6.16 22.25
N ASP A 94 -0.90 -6.89 21.62
CA ASP A 94 0.44 -6.39 21.31
C ASP A 94 0.48 -5.51 20.05
N LEU A 95 -0.58 -5.50 19.21
CA LEU A 95 -0.61 -4.75 17.96
C LEU A 95 -0.30 -3.27 18.16
N LEU A 96 -1.03 -2.57 19.01
CA LEU A 96 -0.81 -1.14 19.25
C LEU A 96 0.55 -0.83 19.91
N PRO A 97 1.01 -1.56 20.94
CA PRO A 97 2.36 -1.41 21.46
C PRO A 97 3.46 -1.57 20.40
N LEU A 98 3.31 -2.51 19.48
CA LEU A 98 4.26 -2.74 18.40
C LEU A 98 4.20 -1.66 17.30
N LEU A 99 3.02 -1.11 16.99
CA LEU A 99 2.86 -0.06 15.99
C LEU A 99 3.43 1.30 16.45
N ARG A 100 3.24 1.67 17.72
CA ARG A 100 3.60 3.01 18.24
C ARG A 100 5.02 3.46 17.97
N PRO A 101 6.07 2.63 18.11
CA PRO A 101 7.45 3.05 17.86
C PRO A 101 7.83 3.01 16.38
N THR A 102 6.90 2.74 15.45
CA THR A 102 7.19 2.56 14.02
C THR A 102 6.74 3.76 13.18
N PRO A 103 7.26 3.92 11.96
CA PRO A 103 6.80 4.93 11.00
C PRO A 103 5.46 4.58 10.32
N VAL A 104 4.76 3.55 10.77
CA VAL A 104 3.43 3.20 10.25
C VAL A 104 2.42 4.30 10.56
N LYS A 105 1.65 4.71 9.55
CA LYS A 105 0.63 5.77 9.64
C LYS A 105 -0.80 5.24 9.43
N ALA A 106 -0.95 4.16 8.69
CA ALA A 106 -2.24 3.57 8.38
C ALA A 106 -2.12 2.07 8.11
N LEU A 107 -3.24 1.38 8.09
CA LEU A 107 -3.34 -0.03 7.68
C LEU A 107 -4.25 -0.15 6.47
N LEU A 108 -3.89 -0.98 5.50
CA LEU A 108 -4.74 -1.46 4.44
C LEU A 108 -4.98 -2.95 4.69
N VAL A 109 -6.18 -3.30 5.15
CA VAL A 109 -6.56 -4.67 5.48
C VAL A 109 -7.47 -5.18 4.37
N VAL A 110 -6.94 -6.08 3.53
CA VAL A 110 -7.55 -6.45 2.24
C VAL A 110 -8.87 -7.19 2.40
N ASP A 111 -8.96 -8.02 3.43
CA ASP A 111 -10.07 -8.95 3.70
C ASP A 111 -10.98 -8.51 4.86
N LEU A 112 -10.88 -7.25 5.32
CA LEU A 112 -11.74 -6.71 6.36
C LEU A 112 -12.70 -5.64 5.79
N PRO A 113 -13.95 -6.00 5.45
CA PRO A 113 -14.96 -5.01 5.08
C PRO A 113 -15.28 -4.07 6.27
N PRO A 114 -15.56 -2.78 6.02
CA PRO A 114 -15.95 -1.85 7.09
C PRO A 114 -17.20 -2.33 7.84
N GLY A 115 -17.11 -2.29 9.16
CA GLY A 115 -18.20 -2.66 10.06
C GLY A 115 -18.26 -4.11 10.49
N GLU A 116 -17.35 -4.98 9.97
CA GLU A 116 -17.25 -6.36 10.46
C GLU A 116 -16.64 -6.40 11.88
N GLU A 117 -15.67 -5.53 12.15
CA GLU A 117 -15.01 -5.41 13.47
C GLU A 117 -15.02 -3.96 13.96
N PRO A 118 -16.21 -3.36 14.22
CA PRO A 118 -16.33 -1.92 14.44
C PRO A 118 -15.59 -1.42 15.69
N GLY A 119 -15.52 -2.22 16.73
CA GLY A 119 -14.80 -1.89 17.97
C GLY A 119 -13.28 -1.87 17.76
N TRP A 120 -12.76 -2.83 16.99
CA TRP A 120 -11.35 -2.91 16.64
C TRP A 120 -10.93 -1.77 15.69
N GLU A 121 -11.72 -1.50 14.64
CA GLU A 121 -11.48 -0.37 13.73
C GLU A 121 -11.51 0.99 14.47
N ALA A 122 -12.47 1.17 15.39
CA ALA A 122 -12.57 2.38 16.20
C ALA A 122 -11.37 2.54 17.15
N GLY A 123 -10.88 1.45 17.74
CA GLY A 123 -9.69 1.44 18.59
C GLY A 123 -8.43 1.83 17.84
N LEU A 124 -8.21 1.29 16.64
CA LEU A 124 -7.09 1.68 15.78
C LEU A 124 -7.14 3.16 15.39
N ARG A 125 -8.31 3.63 14.96
CA ARG A 125 -8.51 5.03 14.58
C ARG A 125 -8.25 5.98 15.74
N ALA A 126 -8.77 5.67 16.93
CA ALA A 126 -8.53 6.46 18.14
C ALA A 126 -7.05 6.49 18.54
N ALA A 127 -6.30 5.44 18.21
CA ALA A 127 -4.85 5.37 18.42
C ALA A 127 -4.03 6.07 17.30
N GLY A 128 -4.69 6.64 16.27
CA GLY A 128 -4.02 7.35 15.16
C GLY A 128 -3.69 6.48 13.95
N TYR A 129 -4.23 5.26 13.86
CA TYR A 129 -4.01 4.32 12.76
C TYR A 129 -5.30 4.06 11.98
N PRO A 130 -5.70 4.95 11.05
CA PRO A 130 -6.87 4.72 10.23
C PRO A 130 -6.67 3.51 9.31
N ILE A 131 -7.80 2.86 8.95
CA ILE A 131 -7.80 1.82 7.93
C ILE A 131 -8.13 2.46 6.57
N VAL A 132 -7.27 2.23 5.59
CA VAL A 132 -7.46 2.70 4.22
C VAL A 132 -8.70 2.06 3.62
N PRO A 133 -9.68 2.84 3.10
CA PRO A 133 -10.80 2.26 2.38
C PRO A 133 -10.36 1.71 1.03
N LEU A 134 -10.81 0.48 0.72
CA LEU A 134 -10.52 -0.21 -0.52
C LEU A 134 -11.81 -0.31 -1.36
N VAL A 135 -11.75 0.16 -2.60
CA VAL A 135 -12.86 0.14 -3.55
C VAL A 135 -12.48 -0.73 -4.75
N SER A 136 -13.25 -1.78 -5.01
CA SER A 136 -13.05 -2.67 -6.17
C SER A 136 -13.89 -2.22 -7.38
N PRO A 137 -13.60 -2.70 -8.60
CA PRO A 137 -14.42 -2.43 -9.79
C PRO A 137 -15.88 -2.89 -9.64
N THR A 138 -16.12 -3.92 -8.84
CA THR A 138 -17.47 -4.46 -8.59
C THR A 138 -18.20 -3.81 -7.42
N THR A 139 -17.57 -2.85 -6.72
CA THR A 139 -18.23 -2.14 -5.61
C THR A 139 -19.28 -1.17 -6.17
N PRO A 140 -20.60 -1.36 -5.92
CA PRO A 140 -21.61 -0.42 -6.41
C PRO A 140 -21.44 0.99 -5.84
N PRO A 141 -21.91 2.06 -6.53
CA PRO A 141 -21.73 3.46 -6.11
C PRO A 141 -22.19 3.73 -4.67
N GLY A 142 -23.37 3.25 -4.29
CA GLY A 142 -23.89 3.40 -2.93
C GLY A 142 -23.02 2.69 -1.88
N ARG A 143 -22.43 1.54 -2.22
CA ARG A 143 -21.51 0.83 -1.33
C ARG A 143 -20.16 1.56 -1.25
N ALA A 144 -19.66 2.11 -2.35
CA ALA A 144 -18.43 2.91 -2.34
C ALA A 144 -18.57 4.12 -1.43
N ARG A 145 -19.69 4.84 -1.50
CA ARG A 145 -20.01 5.94 -0.58
C ARG A 145 -20.01 5.49 0.87
N ALA A 146 -20.72 4.39 1.19
CA ALA A 146 -20.78 3.86 2.55
C ALA A 146 -19.41 3.43 3.10
N LEU A 147 -18.53 2.86 2.24
CA LEU A 147 -17.14 2.52 2.61
C LEU A 147 -16.32 3.76 2.99
N LEU A 148 -16.45 4.84 2.21
CA LEU A 148 -15.73 6.09 2.45
C LEU A 148 -16.27 6.80 3.71
N GLU A 149 -17.57 6.76 3.96
CA GLU A 149 -18.20 7.33 5.17
C GLU A 149 -17.80 6.54 6.43
N ALA A 150 -17.74 5.21 6.35
CA ALA A 150 -17.34 4.35 7.48
C ALA A 150 -15.86 4.55 7.87
N ARG A 151 -15.03 4.93 6.92
CA ARG A 151 -13.59 5.22 7.11
C ARG A 151 -13.29 6.66 6.67
N PRO A 152 -13.65 7.68 7.48
CA PRO A 152 -13.58 9.08 7.10
C PRO A 152 -12.13 9.55 6.85
N ASP A 153 -11.98 10.51 5.92
CA ASP A 153 -10.72 11.23 5.72
C ASP A 153 -10.44 12.09 6.96
N PRO A 154 -9.25 11.95 7.57
CA PRO A 154 -8.86 12.81 8.70
C PRO A 154 -8.64 14.28 8.31
N GLY A 155 -8.58 14.59 7.00
CA GLY A 155 -8.47 15.94 6.48
C GLY A 155 -7.06 16.35 6.01
N PRO A 156 -6.94 17.52 5.36
CA PRO A 156 -5.72 17.95 4.66
C PRO A 156 -4.50 18.21 5.56
N GLY A 157 -4.68 18.27 6.88
CA GLY A 157 -3.56 18.36 7.84
C GLY A 157 -2.84 17.04 8.11
N HIS A 158 -3.34 15.92 7.58
CA HIS A 158 -2.76 14.60 7.77
C HIS A 158 -1.95 14.14 6.54
N PRO A 159 -0.93 13.26 6.72
CA PRO A 159 -0.13 12.74 5.62
C PRO A 159 -0.97 11.93 4.64
N PHE A 160 -0.49 11.82 3.39
CA PHE A 160 -1.14 11.03 2.33
C PHE A 160 -1.47 9.62 2.79
N ALA A 161 -0.55 8.97 3.49
CA ALA A 161 -0.71 7.60 4.02
C ALA A 161 -1.99 7.40 4.85
N GLN A 162 -2.49 8.46 5.53
CA GLN A 162 -3.70 8.39 6.34
C GLN A 162 -4.98 8.80 5.59
N ARG A 163 -4.85 9.39 4.41
CA ARG A 163 -5.95 10.06 3.72
C ARG A 163 -6.49 9.32 2.51
N PHE A 164 -5.64 8.64 1.76
CA PHE A 164 -6.03 8.11 0.46
C PHE A 164 -7.09 6.99 0.55
N ALA A 165 -7.81 6.79 -0.56
CA ALA A 165 -8.60 5.59 -0.79
C ALA A 165 -7.91 4.75 -1.88
N TYR A 166 -7.86 3.45 -1.67
CA TYR A 166 -7.29 2.51 -2.62
C TYR A 166 -8.34 2.07 -3.63
N VAL A 167 -8.06 2.24 -4.91
CA VAL A 167 -8.92 1.85 -6.03
C VAL A 167 -8.28 0.69 -6.76
N VAL A 168 -8.95 -0.45 -6.79
CA VAL A 168 -8.48 -1.62 -7.53
C VAL A 168 -8.78 -1.40 -9.02
N ALA A 169 -7.74 -1.38 -9.87
CA ALA A 169 -7.87 -1.09 -11.30
C ALA A 169 -8.62 -2.18 -12.07
N ARG A 170 -8.54 -3.44 -11.63
CA ARG A 170 -9.18 -4.58 -12.30
C ARG A 170 -9.42 -5.75 -11.35
N LEU A 171 -10.32 -6.65 -11.74
CA LEU A 171 -10.53 -7.92 -11.05
C LEU A 171 -9.39 -8.92 -11.36
N GLY A 172 -9.08 -9.76 -10.40
CA GLY A 172 -8.05 -10.79 -10.49
C GLY A 172 -6.94 -10.59 -9.46
N VAL A 173 -5.78 -11.21 -9.72
CA VAL A 173 -4.62 -11.13 -8.84
C VAL A 173 -3.56 -10.19 -9.41
N THR A 174 -2.65 -9.70 -8.54
CA THR A 174 -1.56 -8.81 -8.93
C THR A 174 -0.50 -9.54 -9.79
N GLY A 175 0.13 -8.83 -10.74
CA GLY A 175 1.31 -9.35 -11.45
C GLY A 175 1.05 -10.54 -12.40
N ASP A 176 -0.18 -10.68 -12.94
CA ASP A 176 -0.51 -11.70 -13.95
C ASP A 176 -0.15 -11.26 -15.40
N GLY A 177 0.52 -10.13 -15.54
CA GLY A 177 1.01 -9.59 -16.83
C GLY A 177 -0.07 -8.90 -17.68
N ARG A 178 -1.30 -8.78 -17.19
CA ARG A 178 -2.38 -8.09 -17.91
C ARG A 178 -2.38 -6.61 -17.57
N VAL A 179 -2.39 -5.76 -18.58
CA VAL A 179 -2.58 -4.32 -18.42
C VAL A 179 -4.08 -4.03 -18.24
N PRO A 180 -4.48 -3.21 -17.24
CA PRO A 180 -5.88 -2.85 -17.08
C PRO A 180 -6.36 -1.95 -18.24
N GLU A 181 -7.63 -2.10 -18.61
CA GLU A 181 -8.29 -1.12 -19.44
C GLU A 181 -8.51 0.17 -18.64
N LEU A 182 -7.96 1.28 -19.11
CA LEU A 182 -7.96 2.55 -18.36
C LEU A 182 -9.27 3.32 -18.47
N GLY A 183 -10.13 3.01 -19.45
CA GLY A 183 -11.47 3.59 -19.55
C GLY A 183 -12.32 3.37 -18.30
N PRO A 184 -12.56 2.13 -17.89
CA PRO A 184 -13.30 1.83 -16.64
C PRO A 184 -12.64 2.40 -15.38
N VAL A 185 -11.30 2.47 -15.34
CA VAL A 185 -10.57 3.11 -14.22
C VAL A 185 -10.89 4.60 -14.16
N ARG A 186 -10.87 5.30 -15.29
CA ARG A 186 -11.21 6.72 -15.39
C ARG A 186 -12.63 7.00 -14.91
N GLU A 187 -13.61 6.27 -15.43
CA GLU A 187 -15.02 6.39 -15.02
C GLU A 187 -15.17 6.19 -13.50
N ARG A 188 -14.46 5.20 -12.96
CA ARG A 188 -14.49 4.91 -11.53
C ARG A 188 -13.89 6.04 -10.69
N LEU A 189 -12.78 6.61 -11.12
CA LEU A 189 -12.16 7.75 -10.44
C LEU A 189 -13.07 8.99 -10.46
N GLU A 190 -13.72 9.27 -11.58
CA GLU A 190 -14.68 10.38 -11.71
C GLU A 190 -15.89 10.19 -10.78
N GLU A 191 -16.44 8.97 -10.73
CA GLU A 191 -17.52 8.62 -9.81
C GLU A 191 -17.10 8.85 -8.34
N LEU A 192 -15.93 8.35 -7.93
CA LEU A 192 -15.45 8.50 -6.55
C LEU A 192 -15.21 9.97 -6.19
N ARG A 193 -14.69 10.79 -7.10
CA ARG A 193 -14.51 12.23 -6.89
C ARG A 193 -15.82 12.99 -6.67
N SER A 194 -16.93 12.46 -7.16
CA SER A 194 -18.25 13.06 -6.87
C SER A 194 -18.69 12.87 -5.41
N VAL A 195 -18.01 12.00 -4.65
CA VAL A 195 -18.37 11.62 -3.28
C VAL A 195 -17.26 11.78 -2.25
N THR A 196 -16.03 12.11 -2.68
CA THR A 196 -14.90 12.31 -1.76
C THR A 196 -13.82 13.22 -2.35
N ASP A 197 -13.22 14.07 -1.51
CA ASP A 197 -12.07 14.92 -1.83
C ASP A 197 -10.72 14.27 -1.43
N ARG A 198 -10.73 13.04 -0.92
CA ARG A 198 -9.49 12.38 -0.53
C ARG A 198 -8.65 11.98 -1.73
N PRO A 199 -7.32 11.92 -1.60
CA PRO A 199 -6.46 11.37 -2.64
C PRO A 199 -6.89 9.94 -3.02
N LEU A 200 -6.79 9.60 -4.31
CA LEU A 200 -7.07 8.25 -4.79
C LEU A 200 -5.76 7.60 -5.24
N ALA A 201 -5.48 6.39 -4.77
CA ALA A 201 -4.40 5.55 -5.26
C ALA A 201 -4.98 4.40 -6.08
N VAL A 202 -4.38 4.10 -7.23
CA VAL A 202 -4.85 3.04 -8.14
C VAL A 202 -3.81 1.95 -8.21
N GLY A 203 -4.21 0.72 -7.92
CA GLY A 203 -3.32 -0.44 -7.94
C GLY A 203 -3.88 -1.62 -8.73
N PHE A 204 -3.08 -2.67 -8.86
CA PHE A 204 -3.29 -3.88 -9.65
C PHE A 204 -2.93 -3.75 -11.14
N GLY A 205 -1.76 -4.30 -11.50
CA GLY A 205 -1.31 -4.46 -12.88
C GLY A 205 -0.73 -3.19 -13.52
N LEU A 206 -0.25 -2.25 -12.70
CA LEU A 206 0.35 -0.99 -13.15
C LEU A 206 1.88 -1.08 -13.12
N ASP A 207 2.50 -1.62 -14.16
CA ASP A 207 3.96 -1.74 -14.28
C ASP A 207 4.53 -1.11 -15.56
N ASP A 208 3.70 -0.73 -16.51
CA ASP A 208 4.13 0.01 -17.70
C ASP A 208 4.24 1.51 -17.43
N PRO A 209 5.38 2.18 -17.76
CA PRO A 209 5.56 3.60 -17.52
C PRO A 209 4.50 4.50 -18.16
N GLY A 210 3.99 4.15 -19.34
CA GLY A 210 2.94 4.90 -20.02
C GLY A 210 1.61 4.84 -19.27
N VAL A 211 1.28 3.65 -18.75
CA VAL A 211 0.09 3.44 -17.91
C VAL A 211 0.20 4.23 -16.60
N LEU A 212 1.38 4.26 -15.98
CA LEU A 212 1.61 5.05 -14.76
C LEU A 212 1.40 6.55 -15.01
N GLU A 213 1.90 7.06 -16.14
CA GLU A 213 1.73 8.46 -16.52
C GLU A 213 0.25 8.79 -16.80
N GLU A 214 -0.47 7.89 -17.47
CA GLU A 214 -1.89 8.07 -17.74
C GLU A 214 -2.73 8.10 -16.45
N VAL A 215 -2.45 7.20 -15.49
CA VAL A 215 -3.10 7.21 -14.15
C VAL A 215 -2.81 8.53 -13.42
N ARG A 216 -1.57 9.04 -13.47
CA ARG A 216 -1.24 10.37 -12.94
C ARG A 216 -2.00 11.48 -13.64
N GLY A 217 -2.12 11.41 -14.95
CA GLY A 217 -2.91 12.35 -15.75
C GLY A 217 -4.40 12.37 -15.39
N MET A 218 -4.92 11.27 -14.85
CA MET A 218 -6.25 11.20 -14.26
C MET A 218 -6.32 11.81 -12.85
N GLY A 219 -5.21 12.33 -12.29
CA GLY A 219 -5.13 12.89 -10.94
C GLY A 219 -5.18 11.84 -9.83
N ALA A 220 -4.73 10.62 -10.07
CA ALA A 220 -4.60 9.54 -9.09
C ALA A 220 -3.13 9.12 -8.93
N THR A 221 -2.79 8.55 -7.79
CA THR A 221 -1.45 8.02 -7.51
C THR A 221 -1.38 6.57 -7.96
N PRO A 222 -0.50 6.20 -8.93
CA PRO A 222 -0.34 4.80 -9.31
C PRO A 222 0.42 4.02 -8.24
N VAL A 223 -0.04 2.80 -7.93
CA VAL A 223 0.64 1.85 -7.03
C VAL A 223 1.45 0.87 -7.86
N VAL A 224 2.72 0.70 -7.53
CA VAL A 224 3.62 -0.24 -8.22
C VAL A 224 4.15 -1.26 -7.21
N GLY A 225 3.72 -2.50 -7.37
CA GLY A 225 4.06 -3.62 -6.48
C GLY A 225 4.87 -4.70 -7.19
N SER A 226 4.23 -5.60 -7.92
CA SER A 226 4.83 -6.83 -8.45
C SER A 226 6.12 -6.60 -9.24
N ALA A 227 6.17 -5.57 -10.10
CA ALA A 227 7.36 -5.24 -10.87
C ALA A 227 8.51 -4.76 -9.96
N LEU A 228 8.21 -3.98 -8.93
CA LEU A 228 9.20 -3.50 -7.96
C LEU A 228 9.73 -4.66 -7.11
N VAL A 229 8.85 -5.48 -6.54
CA VAL A 229 9.22 -6.66 -5.73
C VAL A 229 10.12 -7.59 -6.53
N GLN A 230 9.79 -7.85 -7.81
CA GLN A 230 10.61 -8.67 -8.68
C GLN A 230 11.98 -8.03 -8.98
N ALA A 231 12.02 -6.71 -9.17
CA ALA A 231 13.27 -5.97 -9.41
C ALA A 231 14.19 -6.01 -8.18
N LEU A 232 13.65 -5.75 -7.00
CA LEU A 232 14.40 -5.82 -5.73
C LEU A 232 14.96 -7.23 -5.48
N HIS A 233 14.17 -8.26 -5.75
CA HIS A 233 14.61 -9.65 -5.64
C HIS A 233 15.79 -9.98 -6.57
N ARG A 234 15.88 -9.30 -7.73
CA ARG A 234 17.03 -9.41 -8.66
C ARG A 234 18.21 -8.51 -8.30
N GLY A 235 18.16 -7.80 -7.19
CA GLY A 235 19.21 -6.88 -6.73
C GLY A 235 19.17 -5.50 -7.38
N VAL A 236 18.08 -5.12 -8.06
CA VAL A 236 17.92 -3.76 -8.59
C VAL A 236 17.62 -2.82 -7.42
N ARG A 237 18.39 -1.74 -7.28
CA ARG A 237 18.17 -0.74 -6.22
C ARG A 237 16.93 0.14 -6.50
N PRO A 238 16.24 0.65 -5.45
CA PRO A 238 15.08 1.53 -5.60
C PRO A 238 15.32 2.70 -6.56
N ALA A 239 16.46 3.38 -6.45
CA ALA A 239 16.82 4.51 -7.32
C ALA A 239 16.78 4.16 -8.82
N ALA A 240 17.38 3.03 -9.20
CA ALA A 240 17.42 2.59 -10.60
C ALA A 240 16.02 2.21 -11.13
N PHE A 241 15.20 1.56 -10.28
CA PHE A 241 13.84 1.20 -10.64
C PHE A 241 12.94 2.42 -10.81
N LEU A 242 12.95 3.33 -9.83
CA LEU A 242 12.11 4.53 -9.82
C LEU A 242 12.47 5.47 -10.97
N PHE A 243 13.77 5.68 -11.23
CA PHE A 243 14.23 6.52 -12.34
C PHE A 243 13.67 6.03 -13.70
N GLY A 244 13.72 4.73 -13.95
CA GLY A 244 13.17 4.13 -15.17
C GLY A 244 11.64 4.28 -15.29
N ARG A 245 10.91 4.29 -14.19
CA ARG A 245 9.44 4.39 -14.16
C ARG A 245 8.92 5.82 -14.13
N MET A 246 9.77 6.78 -13.76
CA MET A 246 9.44 8.21 -13.71
C MET A 246 9.85 8.97 -14.98
N GLY A 247 10.11 8.26 -16.08
CA GLY A 247 10.51 8.88 -17.35
C GLY A 247 11.83 9.65 -17.28
N GLY A 248 12.77 9.19 -16.44
CA GLY A 248 14.06 9.83 -16.22
C GLY A 248 14.02 11.09 -15.36
N ARG A 249 12.88 11.40 -14.73
CA ARG A 249 12.77 12.51 -13.77
C ARG A 249 13.03 12.02 -12.35
N ALA A 250 13.81 12.76 -11.59
CA ALA A 250 13.90 12.58 -10.14
C ALA A 250 12.55 12.91 -9.49
N ILE A 251 12.23 12.27 -8.38
CA ILE A 251 11.10 12.69 -7.55
C ILE A 251 11.47 14.05 -6.99
N GLU A 252 10.76 15.11 -7.41
CA GLU A 252 10.93 16.43 -6.79
C GLU A 252 10.36 16.35 -5.36
N VAL A 253 11.24 16.54 -4.39
CA VAL A 253 10.83 16.66 -2.98
C VAL A 253 10.23 18.04 -2.81
N PRO A 254 8.98 18.18 -2.32
CA PRO A 254 8.35 19.47 -2.08
C PRO A 254 9.01 20.25 -0.95
#